data_15ff55953819533dcedf89ebaa0d1bd6
#
_entry.id   15ff55953819533dcedf89ebaa0d1bd6
#
_cell.length_a   1.000
_cell.length_b   1.000
_cell.length_c   1.000
_cell.angle_alpha   90.00
_cell.angle_beta   90.00
_cell.angle_gamma   90.00
#
_symmetry.space_group_name_H-M   'P 1'
#
loop_
_entity.id
_entity.type
_entity.pdbx_description
1 polymer ?
#
loop_
_entity_poly.entity_id
_entity_poly.type
_entity_poly.pdbx_seq_one_letter_code
_entity_poly.pdbx_strand_id
1 'polypeptide(L)'
;MVKRVSCVLLYVSLSVSARAEGPAKIVETSGVRGGLAVVIGVDDADTLAAYRANNSYLVHGLDTDSAKVAAVRRQLVEKGLYGKVSVDVFDGKTLPYIDRLVNLVVSGVECPVSGEEIERVLAPRGVALIGGKKSVKPVPPYVDDWGHFLYDPAAKNASKDTVAYFPEHLQWEAGPLHDRHHDTVQGIEAIVSCNGRLFYIVDDAPPSVSGALPDR
;
A
#
# COMPACT_ATOMS: atom_id res chain seq x y z
N MET A 1 -47.91 -44.49 -37.60
CA MET A 1 -48.21 -43.80 -36.31
C MET A 1 -46.90 -43.67 -35.53
N VAL A 2 -46.20 -42.57 -35.73
CA VAL A 2 -44.85 -42.34 -35.15
C VAL A 2 -45.01 -41.43 -33.93
N LYS A 3 -44.70 -41.95 -32.75
CA LYS A 3 -44.71 -41.16 -31.51
C LYS A 3 -43.41 -40.33 -31.42
N ARG A 4 -43.53 -39.00 -31.43
CA ARG A 4 -42.47 -38.07 -31.13
C ARG A 4 -42.27 -38.03 -29.62
N VAL A 5 -41.09 -38.41 -29.16
CA VAL A 5 -40.62 -38.22 -27.77
C VAL A 5 -39.97 -36.84 -27.70
N SER A 6 -40.61 -35.91 -26.98
CA SER A 6 -40.08 -34.56 -26.73
C SER A 6 -39.16 -34.67 -25.51
N CYS A 7 -37.86 -34.50 -25.74
CA CYS A 7 -36.87 -34.42 -24.67
C CYS A 7 -36.83 -32.98 -24.15
N VAL A 8 -37.34 -32.73 -22.95
CA VAL A 8 -37.25 -31.45 -22.26
C VAL A 8 -35.92 -31.40 -21.52
N LEU A 9 -34.97 -30.65 -22.07
CA LEU A 9 -33.71 -30.35 -21.40
C LEU A 9 -33.98 -29.27 -20.32
N LEU A 10 -33.95 -29.72 -19.07
CA LEU A 10 -34.00 -28.82 -17.92
C LEU A 10 -32.60 -28.18 -17.74
N TYR A 11 -32.47 -26.91 -18.16
CA TYR A 11 -31.31 -26.11 -17.84
C TYR A 11 -31.38 -25.69 -16.37
N VAL A 12 -30.65 -26.36 -15.51
CA VAL A 12 -30.37 -25.91 -14.15
C VAL A 12 -29.25 -24.87 -14.25
N SER A 13 -29.63 -23.60 -14.26
CA SER A 13 -28.64 -22.51 -14.09
C SER A 13 -28.16 -22.53 -12.65
N LEU A 14 -26.99 -23.14 -12.39
CA LEU A 14 -26.25 -22.93 -11.16
C LEU A 14 -25.76 -21.47 -11.15
N SER A 15 -26.51 -20.59 -10.52
CA SER A 15 -26.00 -19.29 -10.14
C SER A 15 -25.00 -19.52 -9.00
N VAL A 16 -23.71 -19.63 -9.34
CA VAL A 16 -22.62 -19.50 -8.35
C VAL A 16 -22.65 -18.07 -7.87
N SER A 17 -23.30 -17.84 -6.73
CA SER A 17 -23.19 -16.59 -6.01
C SER A 17 -21.70 -16.46 -5.62
N ALA A 18 -20.95 -15.65 -6.35
CA ALA A 18 -19.59 -15.29 -5.97
C ALA A 18 -19.69 -14.56 -4.62
N ARG A 19 -19.47 -15.28 -3.53
CA ARG A 19 -19.39 -14.68 -2.20
C ARG A 19 -18.22 -13.71 -2.25
N ALA A 20 -18.50 -12.42 -2.01
CA ALA A 20 -17.44 -11.41 -1.97
C ALA A 20 -16.34 -11.87 -1.02
N GLU A 21 -15.12 -11.97 -1.53
CA GLU A 21 -13.96 -12.35 -0.72
C GLU A 21 -13.81 -11.34 0.42
N GLY A 22 -13.62 -11.82 1.65
CA GLY A 22 -13.41 -10.94 2.79
C GLY A 22 -12.07 -10.17 2.69
N PRO A 23 -11.94 -9.03 3.40
CA PRO A 23 -10.76 -8.15 3.31
C PRO A 23 -9.43 -8.86 3.48
N ALA A 24 -9.32 -9.78 4.44
CA ALA A 24 -8.09 -10.54 4.67
C ALA A 24 -7.68 -11.40 3.45
N LYS A 25 -8.67 -12.00 2.76
CA LYS A 25 -8.42 -12.78 1.55
C LYS A 25 -8.01 -11.88 0.38
N ILE A 26 -8.61 -10.71 0.27
CA ILE A 26 -8.25 -9.69 -0.73
C ILE A 26 -6.78 -9.27 -0.55
N VAL A 27 -6.37 -8.98 0.69
CA VAL A 27 -4.97 -8.63 1.00
C VAL A 27 -4.03 -9.78 0.66
N GLU A 28 -4.35 -11.02 1.03
CA GLU A 28 -3.56 -12.20 0.69
C GLU A 28 -3.41 -12.37 -0.82
N THR A 29 -4.53 -12.30 -1.56
CA THR A 29 -4.58 -12.45 -3.03
C THR A 29 -3.81 -11.33 -3.74
N SER A 30 -3.74 -10.13 -3.14
CA SER A 30 -2.95 -9.03 -3.68
C SER A 30 -1.46 -9.38 -3.77
N GLY A 31 -0.94 -10.11 -2.80
CA GLY A 31 0.49 -10.40 -2.65
C GLY A 31 1.30 -9.23 -2.09
N VAL A 32 0.67 -8.09 -1.82
CA VAL A 32 1.28 -6.95 -1.12
C VAL A 32 1.52 -7.36 0.33
N ARG A 33 2.62 -6.94 0.92
CA ARG A 33 3.00 -7.35 2.28
C ARG A 33 2.98 -6.22 3.31
N GLY A 34 2.66 -5.00 2.89
CA GLY A 34 2.60 -3.81 3.72
C GLY A 34 2.61 -2.53 2.90
N GLY A 35 2.66 -1.40 3.57
CA GLY A 35 2.59 -0.07 2.98
C GLY A 35 1.18 0.53 3.06
N LEU A 36 0.88 1.49 2.21
CA LEU A 36 -0.41 2.17 2.16
C LEU A 36 -1.41 1.36 1.34
N ALA A 37 -2.47 0.90 2.00
CA ALA A 37 -3.62 0.28 1.38
C ALA A 37 -4.80 1.27 1.36
N VAL A 38 -5.33 1.56 0.19
CA VAL A 38 -6.46 2.45 -0.05
C VAL A 38 -7.69 1.64 -0.40
N VAL A 39 -8.78 1.86 0.31
CA VAL A 39 -10.08 1.21 0.09
C VAL A 39 -11.08 2.26 -0.37
N ILE A 40 -11.55 2.14 -1.60
CA ILE A 40 -12.54 3.04 -2.20
C ILE A 40 -13.93 2.43 -2.05
N GLY A 41 -14.80 3.16 -1.38
CA GLY A 41 -16.10 2.68 -0.90
C GLY A 41 -15.94 1.96 0.44
N VAL A 42 -16.38 2.60 1.52
CA VAL A 42 -16.21 2.10 2.90
C VAL A 42 -17.57 1.65 3.43
N ASP A 43 -17.68 0.40 3.89
CA ASP A 43 -18.93 -0.10 4.47
C ASP A 43 -19.02 0.23 5.97
N ASP A 44 -18.05 -0.22 6.77
CA ASP A 44 -17.98 -0.03 8.20
C ASP A 44 -16.53 -0.08 8.71
N ALA A 45 -16.33 0.26 9.97
CA ALA A 45 -15.00 0.32 10.59
C ALA A 45 -14.32 -1.06 10.73
N ASP A 46 -15.07 -2.13 10.99
CA ASP A 46 -14.52 -3.47 11.16
C ASP A 46 -14.03 -4.04 9.84
N THR A 47 -14.84 -3.88 8.79
CA THR A 47 -14.47 -4.25 7.43
C THR A 47 -13.24 -3.48 6.96
N LEU A 48 -13.19 -2.16 7.20
CA LEU A 48 -12.04 -1.34 6.84
C LEU A 48 -10.79 -1.76 7.62
N ALA A 49 -10.92 -1.99 8.93
CA ALA A 49 -9.80 -2.42 9.77
C ALA A 49 -9.24 -3.80 9.38
N ALA A 50 -10.08 -4.69 8.85
CA ALA A 50 -9.67 -6.03 8.43
C ALA A 50 -8.70 -6.03 7.22
N TYR A 51 -8.60 -4.92 6.47
CA TYR A 51 -7.55 -4.74 5.46
C TYR A 51 -6.16 -4.56 6.07
N ARG A 52 -6.06 -4.18 7.34
CA ARG A 52 -4.81 -4.09 8.07
C ARG A 52 -4.38 -5.47 8.59
N ALA A 53 -3.92 -6.33 7.68
CA ALA A 53 -3.55 -7.72 7.98
C ALA A 53 -2.41 -7.84 9.01
N ASN A 54 -1.55 -6.84 9.14
CA ASN A 54 -0.45 -6.79 10.11
C ASN A 54 0.02 -5.33 10.36
N ASN A 55 1.05 -5.17 11.19
CA ASN A 55 1.57 -3.85 11.57
C ASN A 55 2.30 -3.09 10.45
N SER A 56 2.61 -3.74 9.33
CA SER A 56 3.25 -3.12 8.17
C SER A 56 2.27 -2.39 7.26
N TYR A 57 0.96 -2.42 7.55
CA TYR A 57 -0.05 -1.71 6.77
C TYR A 57 -0.54 -0.45 7.47
N LEU A 58 -0.64 0.62 6.67
CA LEU A 58 -1.54 1.75 6.93
C LEU A 58 -2.74 1.59 6.00
N VAL A 59 -3.95 1.72 6.53
CA VAL A 59 -5.18 1.59 5.75
C VAL A 59 -5.90 2.92 5.71
N HIS A 60 -6.25 3.37 4.52
CA HIS A 60 -7.03 4.60 4.33
C HIS A 60 -8.27 4.30 3.49
N GLY A 61 -9.44 4.45 4.11
CA GLY A 61 -10.73 4.38 3.44
C GLY A 61 -11.11 5.72 2.81
N LEU A 62 -11.70 5.67 1.63
CA LEU A 62 -12.24 6.83 0.93
C LEU A 62 -13.70 6.59 0.55
N ASP A 63 -14.57 7.53 0.85
CA ASP A 63 -15.97 7.49 0.44
C ASP A 63 -16.45 8.89 0.07
N THR A 64 -17.47 8.99 -0.77
CA THR A 64 -18.07 10.27 -1.16
C THR A 64 -19.15 10.73 -0.18
N ASP A 65 -19.65 9.82 0.68
CA ASP A 65 -20.67 10.12 1.69
C ASP A 65 -20.03 10.60 3.00
N SER A 66 -20.12 11.89 3.26
CA SER A 66 -19.57 12.53 4.46
C SER A 66 -20.20 12.03 5.77
N ALA A 67 -21.48 11.65 5.78
CA ALA A 67 -22.15 11.14 6.97
C ALA A 67 -21.64 9.73 7.32
N LYS A 68 -21.46 8.89 6.32
CA LYS A 68 -20.88 7.56 6.43
C LYS A 68 -19.43 7.64 6.92
N VAL A 69 -18.61 8.50 6.32
CA VAL A 69 -17.22 8.74 6.75
C VAL A 69 -17.17 9.20 8.21
N ALA A 70 -18.03 10.13 8.63
CA ALA A 70 -18.07 10.60 10.01
C ALA A 70 -18.45 9.49 11.00
N ALA A 71 -19.37 8.59 10.61
CA ALA A 71 -19.78 7.46 11.44
C ALA A 71 -18.64 6.44 11.60
N VAL A 72 -17.99 6.05 10.49
CA VAL A 72 -16.85 5.11 10.50
C VAL A 72 -15.69 5.68 11.28
N ARG A 73 -15.38 6.97 11.11
CA ARG A 73 -14.31 7.65 11.85
C ARG A 73 -14.51 7.58 13.35
N ARG A 74 -15.73 7.84 13.85
CA ARG A 74 -16.05 7.70 15.28
C ARG A 74 -15.81 6.28 15.78
N GLN A 75 -16.27 5.27 15.06
CA GLN A 75 -16.05 3.87 15.41
C GLN A 75 -14.57 3.50 15.46
N LEU A 76 -13.75 3.99 14.52
CA LEU A 76 -12.30 3.77 14.50
C LEU A 76 -11.62 4.43 15.72
N VAL A 77 -12.05 5.64 16.12
CA VAL A 77 -11.55 6.32 17.32
C VAL A 77 -11.94 5.55 18.58
N GLU A 78 -13.20 5.15 18.72
CA GLU A 78 -13.70 4.37 19.87
C GLU A 78 -12.95 3.03 20.03
N LYS A 79 -12.55 2.41 18.91
CA LYS A 79 -11.75 1.17 18.89
C LYS A 79 -10.24 1.39 19.09
N GLY A 80 -9.77 2.63 19.18
CA GLY A 80 -8.33 2.95 19.27
C GLY A 80 -7.52 2.59 18.02
N LEU A 81 -8.18 2.51 16.86
CA LEU A 81 -7.56 2.14 15.59
C LEU A 81 -7.20 3.34 14.72
N TYR A 82 -7.79 4.52 15.03
CA TYR A 82 -7.57 5.72 14.23
C TYR A 82 -6.09 6.12 14.17
N GLY A 83 -5.64 6.51 12.98
CA GLY A 83 -4.24 6.78 12.66
C GLY A 83 -3.53 5.61 11.97
N LYS A 84 -3.78 4.38 12.40
CA LYS A 84 -3.35 3.15 11.69
C LYS A 84 -4.34 2.74 10.61
N VAL A 85 -5.60 3.01 10.86
CA VAL A 85 -6.72 2.92 9.94
C VAL A 85 -7.45 4.25 10.00
N SER A 86 -7.57 4.93 8.88
CA SER A 86 -8.22 6.24 8.76
C SER A 86 -9.27 6.22 7.65
N VAL A 87 -10.12 7.24 7.62
CA VAL A 87 -11.15 7.38 6.59
C VAL A 87 -11.40 8.84 6.31
N ASP A 88 -11.49 9.20 5.02
CA ASP A 88 -11.76 10.57 4.58
C ASP A 88 -12.77 10.63 3.43
N VAL A 89 -13.37 11.81 3.29
CA VAL A 89 -14.26 12.14 2.19
C VAL A 89 -13.42 12.56 0.98
N PHE A 90 -13.80 12.07 -0.22
CA PHE A 90 -13.20 12.53 -1.46
C PHE A 90 -14.26 12.82 -2.53
N ASP A 91 -13.87 13.39 -3.65
CA ASP A 91 -14.78 13.84 -4.71
C ASP A 91 -15.29 12.71 -5.64
N GLY A 92 -14.86 11.47 -5.41
CA GLY A 92 -15.17 10.32 -6.27
C GLY A 92 -14.36 10.25 -7.55
N LYS A 93 -13.41 11.15 -7.78
CA LYS A 93 -12.64 11.25 -9.03
C LYS A 93 -11.14 11.27 -8.79
N THR A 94 -10.68 12.18 -7.93
CA THR A 94 -9.27 12.44 -7.67
C THR A 94 -8.86 11.83 -6.34
N LEU A 95 -7.86 10.97 -6.35
CA LEU A 95 -7.32 10.38 -5.14
C LEU A 95 -6.37 11.36 -4.44
N PRO A 96 -6.52 11.60 -3.13
CA PRO A 96 -5.75 12.62 -2.39
C PRO A 96 -4.32 12.16 -2.09
N TYR A 97 -3.64 11.61 -3.08
CA TYR A 97 -2.27 11.12 -2.97
C TYR A 97 -1.41 11.68 -4.10
N ILE A 98 -0.14 11.85 -3.79
CA ILE A 98 0.88 12.11 -4.80
C ILE A 98 1.09 10.86 -5.67
N ASP A 99 1.78 11.04 -6.78
CA ASP A 99 2.12 9.97 -7.70
C ASP A 99 2.96 8.88 -7.00
N ARG A 100 2.70 7.61 -7.34
CA ARG A 100 3.53 6.47 -6.97
C ARG A 100 3.66 6.20 -5.46
N LEU A 101 2.66 6.57 -4.67
CA LEU A 101 2.67 6.39 -3.21
C LEU A 101 1.98 5.10 -2.74
N VAL A 102 0.87 4.72 -3.37
CA VAL A 102 -0.04 3.68 -2.86
C VAL A 102 0.45 2.28 -3.25
N ASN A 103 0.48 1.36 -2.28
CA ASN A 103 0.90 -0.02 -2.51
C ASN A 103 -0.25 -0.94 -2.90
N LEU A 104 -1.46 -0.68 -2.39
CA LEU A 104 -2.66 -1.46 -2.68
C LEU A 104 -3.87 -0.54 -2.82
N VAL A 105 -4.58 -0.63 -3.94
CA VAL A 105 -5.90 -0.01 -4.12
C VAL A 105 -6.95 -1.11 -4.22
N VAL A 106 -8.00 -1.01 -3.43
CA VAL A 106 -9.14 -1.94 -3.45
C VAL A 106 -10.42 -1.16 -3.69
N SER A 107 -11.25 -1.64 -4.59
CA SER A 107 -12.60 -1.12 -4.82
C SER A 107 -13.54 -2.22 -5.29
N GLY A 108 -14.84 -2.00 -5.09
CA GLY A 108 -15.89 -2.82 -5.68
C GLY A 108 -15.93 -2.74 -7.21
N VAL A 109 -16.94 -3.37 -7.80
CA VAL A 109 -17.14 -3.38 -9.26
C VAL A 109 -17.44 -1.97 -9.79
N GLU A 110 -18.18 -1.18 -9.03
CA GLU A 110 -18.54 0.21 -9.37
C GLU A 110 -17.51 1.18 -8.78
N CYS A 111 -16.26 1.09 -9.26
CA CYS A 111 -15.23 2.04 -8.86
C CYS A 111 -15.48 3.39 -9.56
N PRO A 112 -15.64 4.50 -8.81
CA PRO A 112 -15.88 5.80 -9.40
C PRO A 112 -14.61 6.42 -10.01
N VAL A 113 -13.44 5.93 -9.59
CA VAL A 113 -12.12 6.48 -9.97
C VAL A 113 -11.66 5.86 -11.28
N SER A 114 -11.11 6.68 -12.16
CA SER A 114 -10.59 6.22 -13.45
C SER A 114 -9.36 5.31 -13.28
N GLY A 115 -9.13 4.42 -14.25
CA GLY A 115 -7.95 3.55 -14.27
C GLY A 115 -6.64 4.35 -14.32
N GLU A 116 -6.63 5.50 -15.01
CA GLU A 116 -5.46 6.39 -15.11
C GLU A 116 -5.10 7.00 -13.75
N GLU A 117 -6.10 7.41 -12.98
CA GLU A 117 -5.89 7.97 -11.65
C GLU A 117 -5.40 6.91 -10.66
N ILE A 118 -5.94 5.70 -10.73
CA ILE A 118 -5.43 4.56 -9.95
C ILE A 118 -3.99 4.26 -10.33
N GLU A 119 -3.66 4.23 -11.61
CA GLU A 119 -2.30 4.00 -12.09
C GLU A 119 -1.35 5.13 -11.66
N ARG A 120 -1.80 6.39 -11.63
CA ARG A 120 -1.01 7.54 -11.16
C ARG A 120 -0.54 7.33 -9.73
N VAL A 121 -1.44 7.00 -8.83
CA VAL A 121 -1.13 6.88 -7.38
C VAL A 121 -0.42 5.59 -7.00
N LEU A 122 -0.54 4.51 -7.78
CA LEU A 122 0.13 3.26 -7.48
C LEU A 122 1.65 3.39 -7.54
N ALA A 123 2.33 2.91 -6.52
CA ALA A 123 3.78 2.73 -6.53
C ALA A 123 4.18 1.66 -7.59
N PRO A 124 5.41 1.67 -8.08
CA PRO A 124 5.93 0.54 -8.84
C PRO A 124 5.73 -0.77 -8.08
N ARG A 125 5.22 -1.82 -8.75
CA ARG A 125 4.75 -3.08 -8.16
C ARG A 125 3.50 -2.95 -7.27
N GLY A 126 2.92 -1.77 -7.13
CA GLY A 126 1.64 -1.58 -6.47
C GLY A 126 0.53 -2.34 -7.19
N VAL A 127 -0.48 -2.74 -6.44
CA VAL A 127 -1.56 -3.61 -6.91
C VAL A 127 -2.89 -2.88 -6.83
N ALA A 128 -3.69 -2.94 -7.88
CA ALA A 128 -5.11 -2.62 -7.82
C ALA A 128 -5.95 -3.89 -7.90
N LEU A 129 -6.93 -3.99 -7.02
CA LEU A 129 -7.97 -5.03 -6.99
C LEU A 129 -9.33 -4.35 -7.13
N ILE A 130 -9.83 -4.26 -8.36
CA ILE A 130 -11.07 -3.56 -8.69
C ILE A 130 -12.10 -4.57 -9.20
N GLY A 131 -13.20 -4.71 -8.48
CA GLY A 131 -14.23 -5.70 -8.82
C GLY A 131 -13.68 -7.13 -8.92
N GLY A 132 -12.72 -7.50 -8.08
CA GLY A 132 -12.05 -8.80 -8.10
C GLY A 132 -10.99 -8.98 -9.19
N LYS A 133 -10.80 -7.99 -10.07
CA LYS A 133 -9.75 -8.03 -11.11
C LYS A 133 -8.46 -7.43 -10.54
N LYS A 134 -7.38 -8.19 -10.64
CA LYS A 134 -6.04 -7.78 -10.20
C LYS A 134 -5.26 -7.14 -11.35
N SER A 135 -4.70 -5.97 -11.12
CA SER A 135 -3.65 -5.38 -11.94
C SER A 135 -2.43 -5.03 -11.09
N VAL A 136 -1.26 -5.06 -11.70
CA VAL A 136 0.02 -4.75 -11.02
C VAL A 136 0.74 -3.72 -11.84
N LYS A 137 1.10 -2.60 -11.23
CA LYS A 137 1.88 -1.55 -11.90
C LYS A 137 3.29 -2.05 -12.17
N PRO A 138 3.77 -2.02 -13.42
CA PRO A 138 5.12 -2.42 -13.75
C PRO A 138 6.16 -1.48 -13.10
N VAL A 139 7.37 -1.98 -12.89
CA VAL A 139 8.51 -1.11 -12.55
C VAL A 139 8.93 -0.39 -13.83
N PRO A 140 8.95 0.94 -13.84
CA PRO A 140 9.40 1.68 -15.00
C PRO A 140 10.88 1.37 -15.34
N PRO A 141 11.26 1.30 -16.62
CA PRO A 141 12.63 0.93 -17.01
C PRO A 141 13.68 1.97 -16.64
N TYR A 142 13.24 3.17 -16.27
CA TYR A 142 14.10 4.27 -15.84
C TYR A 142 14.29 4.37 -14.32
N VAL A 143 13.68 3.46 -13.55
CA VAL A 143 13.87 3.36 -12.08
C VAL A 143 14.98 2.36 -11.81
N ASP A 144 15.91 2.73 -10.95
CA ASP A 144 17.08 1.93 -10.61
C ASP A 144 17.14 1.66 -9.10
N ASP A 145 17.80 0.57 -8.72
CA ASP A 145 18.07 0.22 -7.33
C ASP A 145 19.48 0.69 -6.93
N TRP A 146 19.63 1.12 -5.69
CA TRP A 146 20.92 1.48 -5.10
C TRP A 146 21.44 0.29 -4.27
N GLY A 147 21.98 -0.73 -4.95
CA GLY A 147 22.25 -2.04 -4.36
C GLY A 147 23.52 -2.17 -3.52
N HIS A 148 24.39 -1.16 -3.50
CA HIS A 148 25.63 -1.13 -2.73
C HIS A 148 25.83 0.22 -2.08
N PHE A 149 26.73 0.31 -1.09
CA PHE A 149 27.01 1.55 -0.36
C PHE A 149 27.29 2.74 -1.30
N LEU A 150 28.08 2.53 -2.35
CA LEU A 150 28.34 3.53 -3.39
C LEU A 150 27.74 3.11 -4.75
N TYR A 151 26.48 2.66 -4.73
CA TYR A 151 25.67 2.28 -5.87
C TYR A 151 26.02 0.90 -6.45
N ASP A 152 27.22 0.66 -6.92
CA ASP A 152 27.65 -0.61 -7.54
C ASP A 152 29.00 -1.08 -7.00
N PRO A 153 29.44 -2.32 -7.30
CA PRO A 153 30.73 -2.84 -6.85
C PRO A 153 31.94 -2.04 -7.35
N ALA A 154 31.76 -1.23 -8.38
CA ALA A 154 32.81 -0.34 -8.91
C ALA A 154 32.84 1.03 -8.22
N ALA A 155 31.96 1.24 -7.22
CA ALA A 155 31.84 2.46 -6.42
C ALA A 155 31.64 3.73 -7.29
N LYS A 156 30.85 3.64 -8.34
CA LYS A 156 30.60 4.76 -9.26
C LYS A 156 29.81 5.90 -8.66
N ASN A 157 29.07 5.64 -7.56
CA ASN A 157 28.28 6.62 -6.84
C ASN A 157 27.28 7.41 -7.72
N ALA A 158 26.75 6.76 -8.75
CA ALA A 158 25.80 7.34 -9.69
C ALA A 158 24.78 6.30 -10.14
N SER A 159 23.52 6.55 -9.88
CA SER A 159 22.39 5.76 -10.35
C SER A 159 22.24 5.88 -11.88
N LYS A 160 21.62 4.87 -12.48
CA LYS A 160 21.15 4.90 -13.88
C LYS A 160 19.73 5.47 -14.02
N ASP A 161 19.10 5.84 -12.90
CA ASP A 161 17.81 6.49 -12.92
C ASP A 161 17.89 7.79 -13.72
N THR A 162 16.98 7.94 -14.69
CA THR A 162 16.97 9.10 -15.59
C THR A 162 15.87 10.11 -15.27
N VAL A 163 15.08 9.87 -14.20
CA VAL A 163 13.90 10.66 -13.84
C VAL A 163 14.00 11.23 -12.44
N ALA A 164 15.04 10.87 -11.68
CA ALA A 164 15.28 11.47 -10.37
C ALA A 164 15.44 12.99 -10.52
N TYR A 165 14.60 13.75 -9.81
CA TYR A 165 14.59 15.20 -9.79
C TYR A 165 14.67 15.70 -8.36
N PHE A 166 14.84 16.99 -8.16
CA PHE A 166 14.83 17.55 -6.81
C PHE A 166 13.50 17.25 -6.12
N PRO A 167 13.52 16.70 -4.90
CA PRO A 167 12.30 16.39 -4.17
C PRO A 167 11.57 17.68 -3.80
N GLU A 168 10.31 17.77 -4.20
CA GLU A 168 9.43 18.90 -3.87
C GLU A 168 8.61 18.63 -2.61
N HIS A 169 8.39 17.34 -2.29
CA HIS A 169 7.55 16.90 -1.18
C HIS A 169 8.14 15.67 -0.48
N LEU A 170 7.94 15.61 0.83
CA LEU A 170 8.22 14.43 1.62
C LEU A 170 7.09 13.41 1.39
N GLN A 171 7.42 12.21 0.93
CA GLN A 171 6.42 11.14 0.71
C GLN A 171 6.10 10.36 1.98
N TRP A 172 7.09 10.15 2.81
CA TRP A 172 7.00 9.42 4.07
C TRP A 172 8.20 9.76 4.94
N GLU A 173 8.06 9.52 6.21
CA GLU A 173 9.14 9.57 7.18
C GLU A 173 9.10 8.30 8.05
N ALA A 174 10.25 7.86 8.53
CA ALA A 174 10.39 6.69 9.38
C ALA A 174 11.46 6.93 10.45
N GLY A 175 11.43 6.13 11.53
CA GLY A 175 12.47 6.17 12.54
C GLY A 175 13.88 5.91 11.98
N PRO A 176 14.91 6.11 12.79
CA PRO A 176 14.86 6.37 14.24
C PRO A 176 14.40 7.79 14.59
N LEU A 177 13.68 7.92 15.72
CA LEU A 177 13.24 9.23 16.22
C LEU A 177 14.40 10.07 16.76
N HIS A 178 15.50 9.43 17.14
CA HIS A 178 16.68 10.04 17.71
C HIS A 178 17.92 9.51 17.01
N ASP A 179 18.88 10.39 16.81
CA ASP A 179 20.15 10.11 16.20
C ASP A 179 21.27 10.60 17.13
N ARG A 180 22.35 9.83 17.28
CA ARG A 180 23.51 10.10 18.15
C ARG A 180 24.58 10.95 17.48
N HIS A 181 24.25 11.78 16.55
CA HIS A 181 25.21 12.36 15.63
C HIS A 181 26.07 13.53 16.15
N HIS A 182 25.73 14.16 17.29
CA HIS A 182 26.39 15.42 17.67
C HIS A 182 27.87 15.30 18.05
N ASP A 183 28.22 14.19 18.68
CA ASP A 183 29.58 14.01 19.21
C ASP A 183 30.29 12.76 18.67
N THR A 184 29.63 12.01 17.76
CA THR A 184 30.13 10.73 17.27
C THR A 184 29.76 10.51 15.82
N VAL A 185 29.90 9.31 15.32
CA VAL A 185 29.53 8.87 13.96
C VAL A 185 28.05 9.10 13.69
N GLN A 186 27.71 9.37 12.45
CA GLN A 186 26.32 9.54 11.99
C GLN A 186 25.46 8.35 12.38
N GLY A 187 24.22 8.59 12.84
CA GLY A 187 23.32 7.54 13.26
C GLY A 187 22.91 6.58 12.15
N ILE A 188 22.94 7.03 10.89
CA ILE A 188 22.73 6.20 9.70
C ILE A 188 24.01 6.24 8.87
N GLU A 189 24.73 5.12 8.81
CA GLU A 189 26.01 5.02 8.11
C GLU A 189 25.91 4.58 6.66
N ALA A 190 24.95 3.72 6.35
CA ALA A 190 24.77 3.20 5.00
C ALA A 190 23.30 2.99 4.68
N ILE A 191 22.91 3.32 3.45
CA ILE A 191 21.58 3.11 2.93
C ILE A 191 21.72 2.39 1.60
N VAL A 192 20.95 1.30 1.40
CA VAL A 192 20.84 0.60 0.13
C VAL A 192 19.38 0.32 -0.19
N SER A 193 19.05 0.28 -1.47
CA SER A 193 17.70 -0.09 -1.92
C SER A 193 17.74 -1.30 -2.85
N CYS A 194 16.76 -2.17 -2.72
CA CYS A 194 16.58 -3.32 -3.60
C CYS A 194 15.13 -3.76 -3.66
N ASN A 195 14.60 -3.91 -4.85
CA ASN A 195 13.26 -4.44 -5.05
C ASN A 195 12.15 -3.73 -4.26
N GLY A 196 12.20 -2.38 -4.19
CA GLY A 196 11.23 -1.56 -3.45
C GLY A 196 11.36 -1.66 -1.94
N ARG A 197 12.51 -2.08 -1.44
CA ARG A 197 12.87 -2.06 -0.01
C ARG A 197 14.07 -1.18 0.21
N LEU A 198 14.07 -0.48 1.32
CA LEU A 198 15.17 0.30 1.82
C LEU A 198 15.79 -0.44 3.00
N PHE A 199 17.12 -0.57 3.00
CA PHE A 199 17.88 -1.13 4.11
C PHE A 199 18.88 -0.09 4.57
N TYR A 200 19.01 0.07 5.86
CA TYR A 200 19.98 0.98 6.47
C TYR A 200 20.51 0.44 7.79
N ILE A 201 21.70 0.85 8.14
CA ILE A 201 22.32 0.56 9.43
C ILE A 201 22.15 1.80 10.29
N VAL A 202 21.62 1.64 11.51
CA VAL A 202 21.38 2.72 12.44
C VAL A 202 22.01 2.38 13.80
N ASP A 203 22.62 3.36 14.43
CA ASP A 203 23.00 3.32 15.83
C ASP A 203 21.81 3.76 16.70
N ASP A 204 21.17 2.80 17.39
CA ASP A 204 20.01 3.01 18.25
C ASP A 204 20.35 3.23 19.73
N ALA A 205 21.64 3.40 20.05
CA ALA A 205 22.07 3.62 21.41
C ALA A 205 21.57 4.97 21.96
N PRO A 206 21.29 5.05 23.28
CA PRO A 206 20.87 6.30 23.90
C PRO A 206 21.95 7.41 23.74
N PRO A 207 21.52 8.67 23.52
CA PRO A 207 22.47 9.80 23.35
C PRO A 207 23.49 9.99 24.49
N SER A 208 23.13 9.53 25.69
CA SER A 208 23.97 9.66 26.91
C SER A 208 25.08 8.60 27.05
N VAL A 209 25.10 7.59 26.17
CA VAL A 209 26.13 6.53 26.26
C VAL A 209 27.28 6.89 25.34
N SER A 210 28.38 7.37 25.93
CA SER A 210 29.66 7.53 25.25
C SER A 210 30.45 6.23 25.37
N GLY A 211 30.79 5.61 24.28
CA GLY A 211 31.58 4.39 24.21
C GLY A 211 30.93 3.30 23.38
N ALA A 212 31.72 2.38 22.88
CA ALA A 212 31.24 1.24 22.11
C ALA A 212 30.32 0.38 22.99
N LEU A 213 29.07 0.27 22.61
CA LEU A 213 28.20 -0.79 23.11
C LEU A 213 28.67 -2.11 22.50
N PRO A 214 28.65 -3.22 23.25
CA PRO A 214 28.94 -4.52 22.66
C PRO A 214 27.97 -4.80 21.55
N ASP A 215 28.46 -5.33 20.42
CA ASP A 215 27.68 -5.79 19.30
C ASP A 215 26.56 -6.72 19.79
N ARG A 216 25.35 -6.46 19.37
CA ARG A 216 24.16 -7.28 19.67
C ARG A 216 23.86 -8.22 18.54
#